data_56f3be69e6213f5d1d5f3e6a21b4bd80
#
_entry.id   56f3be69e6213f5d1d5f3e6a21b4bd80
#
_cell.length_a   1.000
_cell.length_b   1.000
_cell.length_c   1.000
_cell.angle_alpha   90.00
_cell.angle_beta   90.00
_cell.angle_gamma   90.00
#
_symmetry.space_group_name_H-M   'P 1'
#
loop_
_entity.id
_entity.type
_entity.pdbx_description
1 polymer ?
#
loop_
_entity_poly.entity_id
_entity_poly.type
_entity_poly.pdbx_seq_one_letter_code
_entity_poly.pdbx_strand_id
1 'polypeptide(L)'
;MTDEITRRLALASTTVVTTVLGMGFWTEDAAAQTSPAATVLVTGASRGIGIEFVKQYAARGYNVIATARDPAKATDLQAVAAAHKNVRVERLDVMDHASIDALAAKLKGTPIDILINNAGIGGGGANQVFGKINFAVFDEVMKTNVEGPLKISEAFVDHVAASAQKKIMMVSSSQGSIASVRSPSLYFYRASKSALNMVTVNLAKAVKDKGIIVGMVAPGATDTDFMMEVRGRIPLGKPSERTAGMIAQIDAFTMEKSGQFFEWNGEQVPW
;
A
#
# COMPACT_ATOMS: atom_id res chain seq x y z
N MET A 1 32.90 63.07 -42.54
CA MET A 1 33.80 64.11 -42.03
C MET A 1 34.45 63.48 -40.81
N THR A 2 35.58 62.81 -41.06
CA THR A 2 36.93 63.37 -40.86
C THR A 2 37.17 63.68 -39.39
N ASP A 3 38.14 63.29 -38.68
CA ASP A 3 39.46 62.74 -38.97
C ASP A 3 40.12 62.51 -37.59
N GLU A 4 40.90 61.48 -37.48
CA GLU A 4 42.31 61.52 -37.17
C GLU A 4 42.73 62.25 -35.83
N ILE A 5 43.59 61.75 -34.99
CA ILE A 5 44.99 61.46 -35.14
C ILE A 5 45.54 60.81 -33.85
N THR A 6 46.14 59.67 -33.96
CA THR A 6 47.52 59.24 -33.73
C THR A 6 48.31 59.65 -32.46
N ARG A 7 48.87 58.61 -31.85
CA ARG A 7 50.22 58.46 -31.22
C ARG A 7 50.52 59.07 -29.86
N ARG A 8 50.86 58.24 -28.89
CA ARG A 8 52.26 58.04 -28.46
C ARG A 8 52.41 56.87 -27.48
N LEU A 9 53.36 56.01 -27.81
CA LEU A 9 53.95 54.99 -26.90
C LEU A 9 54.56 55.61 -25.63
N ALA A 10 54.40 54.93 -24.48
CA ALA A 10 55.40 54.94 -23.45
C ALA A 10 55.40 53.57 -22.77
N LEU A 11 56.50 52.87 -22.90
CA LEU A 11 56.83 51.61 -22.21
C LEU A 11 57.04 51.91 -20.73
N ALA A 12 56.35 51.20 -19.84
CA ALA A 12 56.73 51.03 -18.49
C ALA A 12 56.63 49.55 -18.12
N SER A 13 57.75 48.90 -18.00
CA SER A 13 57.89 47.53 -17.49
C SER A 13 57.50 47.52 -16.03
N THR A 14 56.45 46.84 -15.66
CA THR A 14 56.14 46.53 -14.25
C THR A 14 56.08 45.01 -14.08
N THR A 15 57.04 44.50 -13.34
CA THR A 15 57.18 43.13 -12.94
C THR A 15 55.95 42.73 -12.07
N VAL A 16 55.08 41.83 -12.60
CA VAL A 16 53.99 41.26 -11.85
C VAL A 16 54.51 40.01 -11.12
N VAL A 17 54.67 40.10 -9.82
CA VAL A 17 54.86 38.93 -8.95
C VAL A 17 53.51 38.16 -8.87
N THR A 18 53.47 37.02 -9.50
CA THR A 18 52.31 36.14 -9.47
C THR A 18 52.33 35.35 -8.17
N THR A 19 51.61 35.81 -7.14
CA THR A 19 51.31 35.01 -5.94
C THR A 19 50.23 33.99 -6.31
N VAL A 20 50.63 32.73 -6.47
CA VAL A 20 49.69 31.60 -6.62
C VAL A 20 49.09 31.33 -5.26
N LEU A 21 47.90 31.89 -5.00
CA LEU A 21 47.04 31.47 -3.90
C LEU A 21 46.44 30.10 -4.30
N GLY A 22 46.92 29.04 -3.65
CA GLY A 22 46.33 27.72 -3.74
C GLY A 22 44.90 27.75 -3.23
N MET A 23 43.94 27.84 -4.14
CA MET A 23 42.54 27.49 -3.87
C MET A 23 42.45 25.99 -3.72
N GLY A 24 42.50 25.51 -2.49
CA GLY A 24 42.10 24.14 -2.16
C GLY A 24 40.63 23.96 -2.55
N PHE A 25 40.39 23.18 -3.61
CA PHE A 25 39.07 22.67 -3.89
C PHE A 25 38.69 21.70 -2.77
N TRP A 26 37.91 22.18 -1.83
CA TRP A 26 37.18 21.30 -0.95
C TRP A 26 36.10 20.65 -1.80
N THR A 27 36.33 19.43 -2.28
CA THR A 27 35.27 18.54 -2.74
C THR A 27 34.52 18.12 -1.48
N GLU A 28 33.47 18.86 -1.13
CA GLU A 28 32.44 18.30 -0.28
C GLU A 28 31.90 17.09 -1.01
N ASP A 29 32.34 15.90 -0.61
CA ASP A 29 31.60 14.69 -0.85
C ASP A 29 30.24 14.88 -0.18
N ALA A 30 29.28 15.40 -0.94
CA ALA A 30 27.88 15.35 -0.58
C ALA A 30 27.53 13.86 -0.57
N ALA A 31 27.76 13.20 0.57
CA ALA A 31 27.19 11.90 0.85
C ALA A 31 25.68 12.08 0.59
N ALA A 32 25.21 11.54 -0.51
CA ALA A 32 23.80 11.52 -0.83
C ALA A 32 23.09 10.91 0.39
N GLN A 33 22.42 11.75 1.19
CA GLN A 33 21.58 11.30 2.29
C GLN A 33 20.49 10.45 1.62
N THR A 34 20.71 9.13 1.58
CA THR A 34 19.67 8.20 1.14
C THR A 34 18.53 8.34 2.15
N SER A 35 17.44 8.94 1.69
CA SER A 35 16.22 8.98 2.50
C SER A 35 15.91 7.56 2.99
N PRO A 36 15.45 7.38 4.26
CA PRO A 36 15.11 6.06 4.75
C PRO A 36 14.16 5.36 3.78
N ALA A 37 14.38 4.08 3.52
CA ALA A 37 13.49 3.32 2.65
C ALA A 37 12.06 3.37 3.17
N ALA A 38 11.11 3.66 2.29
CA ALA A 38 9.68 3.73 2.63
C ALA A 38 9.19 2.41 3.24
N THR A 39 8.23 2.49 4.15
CA THR A 39 7.70 1.32 4.86
C THR A 39 6.29 0.99 4.42
N VAL A 40 6.03 -0.28 4.12
CA VAL A 40 4.68 -0.80 3.85
C VAL A 40 4.30 -1.85 4.90
N LEU A 41 3.08 -1.75 5.45
CA LEU A 41 2.48 -2.78 6.28
C LEU A 41 1.37 -3.48 5.49
N VAL A 42 1.44 -4.82 5.41
CA VAL A 42 0.45 -5.65 4.69
C VAL A 42 -0.23 -6.60 5.65
N THR A 43 -1.57 -6.53 5.73
CA THR A 43 -2.34 -7.49 6.52
C THR A 43 -2.70 -8.73 5.72
N GLY A 44 -2.73 -9.91 6.38
CA GLY A 44 -3.05 -11.18 5.71
C GLY A 44 -2.03 -11.57 4.65
N ALA A 45 -0.74 -11.43 4.97
CA ALA A 45 0.36 -11.60 4.04
C ALA A 45 0.81 -13.04 3.82
N SER A 46 0.18 -14.05 4.46
CA SER A 46 0.67 -15.43 4.47
C SER A 46 0.53 -16.15 3.12
N ARG A 47 -0.36 -15.72 2.23
CA ARG A 47 -0.64 -16.36 0.94
C ARG A 47 -1.35 -15.43 -0.04
N GLY A 48 -1.61 -15.93 -1.25
CA GLY A 48 -2.43 -15.26 -2.27
C GLY A 48 -1.91 -13.87 -2.64
N ILE A 49 -2.81 -12.89 -2.69
CA ILE A 49 -2.49 -11.49 -3.02
C ILE A 49 -1.58 -10.85 -1.96
N GLY A 50 -1.78 -11.19 -0.68
CA GLY A 50 -0.99 -10.63 0.41
C GLY A 50 0.50 -10.93 0.29
N ILE A 51 0.88 -12.17 -0.01
CA ILE A 51 2.28 -12.54 -0.18
C ILE A 51 2.88 -11.92 -1.45
N GLU A 52 2.07 -11.71 -2.50
CA GLU A 52 2.52 -11.02 -3.70
C GLU A 52 2.79 -9.53 -3.46
N PHE A 53 2.00 -8.85 -2.64
CA PHE A 53 2.34 -7.50 -2.16
C PHE A 53 3.69 -7.49 -1.46
N VAL A 54 3.94 -8.46 -0.54
CA VAL A 54 5.22 -8.55 0.18
C VAL A 54 6.38 -8.70 -0.78
N LYS A 55 6.32 -9.65 -1.71
CA LYS A 55 7.38 -9.90 -2.70
C LYS A 55 7.68 -8.66 -3.55
N GLN A 56 6.64 -8.03 -4.08
CA GLN A 56 6.79 -6.91 -5.00
C GLN A 56 7.27 -5.63 -4.31
N TYR A 57 6.79 -5.31 -3.10
CA TYR A 57 7.30 -4.18 -2.34
C TYR A 57 8.73 -4.43 -1.84
N ALA A 58 9.06 -5.67 -1.42
CA ALA A 58 10.42 -6.04 -1.05
C ALA A 58 11.41 -5.86 -2.21
N ALA A 59 11.04 -6.32 -3.41
CA ALA A 59 11.84 -6.16 -4.63
C ALA A 59 12.01 -4.68 -5.04
N ARG A 60 11.07 -3.80 -4.66
CA ARG A 60 11.13 -2.35 -4.87
C ARG A 60 11.94 -1.62 -3.78
N GLY A 61 12.53 -2.34 -2.84
CA GLY A 61 13.37 -1.77 -1.77
C GLY A 61 12.61 -1.17 -0.59
N TYR A 62 11.31 -1.39 -0.46
CA TYR A 62 10.54 -0.98 0.72
C TYR A 62 10.91 -1.83 1.94
N ASN A 63 10.88 -1.25 3.13
CA ASN A 63 10.79 -2.01 4.37
C ASN A 63 9.38 -2.60 4.47
N VAL A 64 9.26 -3.92 4.50
CA VAL A 64 7.95 -4.59 4.50
C VAL A 64 7.66 -5.19 5.87
N ILE A 65 6.54 -4.76 6.47
CA ILE A 65 5.96 -5.38 7.66
C ILE A 65 4.84 -6.30 7.20
N ALA A 66 5.15 -7.57 7.05
CA ALA A 66 4.22 -8.58 6.59
C ALA A 66 3.53 -9.23 7.78
N THR A 67 2.19 -9.26 7.82
CA THR A 67 1.51 -9.81 8.99
C THR A 67 0.74 -11.08 8.69
N ALA A 68 0.75 -12.00 9.65
CA ALA A 68 0.01 -13.24 9.62
C ALA A 68 -0.59 -13.53 11.01
N ARG A 69 -1.75 -14.19 11.06
CA ARG A 69 -2.37 -14.62 12.32
C ARG A 69 -1.49 -15.57 13.11
N ASP A 70 -0.85 -16.51 12.41
CA ASP A 70 0.12 -17.44 12.95
C ASP A 70 1.39 -17.42 12.08
N PRO A 71 2.39 -16.59 12.42
CA PRO A 71 3.63 -16.50 11.66
C PRO A 71 4.39 -17.83 11.55
N ALA A 72 4.32 -18.69 12.59
CA ALA A 72 5.03 -19.96 12.57
C ALA A 72 4.49 -20.95 11.52
N LYS A 73 3.20 -20.85 11.20
CA LYS A 73 2.54 -21.65 10.15
C LYS A 73 2.58 -21.01 8.77
N ALA A 74 3.04 -19.78 8.64
CA ALA A 74 3.12 -19.06 7.37
C ALA A 74 4.44 -19.37 6.64
N THR A 75 4.66 -20.63 6.27
CA THR A 75 5.94 -21.16 5.72
C THR A 75 6.39 -20.41 4.48
N ASP A 76 5.49 -20.13 3.54
CA ASP A 76 5.82 -19.39 2.32
C ASP A 76 6.24 -17.94 2.62
N LEU A 77 5.56 -17.30 3.57
CA LEU A 77 5.92 -15.95 4.01
C LEU A 77 7.28 -15.92 4.72
N GLN A 78 7.56 -16.92 5.53
CA GLN A 78 8.88 -17.08 6.18
C GLN A 78 10.00 -17.28 5.15
N ALA A 79 9.74 -18.05 4.08
CA ALA A 79 10.68 -18.22 2.99
C ALA A 79 10.97 -16.88 2.26
N VAL A 80 9.92 -16.07 2.03
CA VAL A 80 10.10 -14.73 1.45
C VAL A 80 10.93 -13.83 2.40
N ALA A 81 10.64 -13.84 3.70
CA ALA A 81 11.40 -13.05 4.67
C ALA A 81 12.87 -13.50 4.78
N ALA A 82 13.14 -14.78 4.66
CA ALA A 82 14.51 -15.29 4.64
C ALA A 82 15.30 -14.86 3.39
N ALA A 83 14.62 -14.70 2.24
CA ALA A 83 15.22 -14.25 0.99
C ALA A 83 15.41 -12.72 0.90
N HIS A 84 14.66 -11.94 1.69
CA HIS A 84 14.63 -10.46 1.63
C HIS A 84 14.86 -9.84 3.01
N LYS A 85 16.05 -9.29 3.24
CA LYS A 85 16.44 -8.68 4.54
C LYS A 85 15.56 -7.49 4.96
N ASN A 86 14.85 -6.88 4.02
CA ASN A 86 13.92 -5.77 4.22
C ASN A 86 12.48 -6.22 4.52
N VAL A 87 12.26 -7.53 4.72
CA VAL A 87 10.96 -8.09 5.11
C VAL A 87 11.03 -8.60 6.54
N ARG A 88 10.10 -8.16 7.38
CA ARG A 88 9.87 -8.72 8.71
C ARG A 88 8.46 -9.27 8.83
N VAL A 89 8.31 -10.38 9.51
CA VAL A 89 7.02 -11.02 9.74
C VAL A 89 6.55 -10.74 11.17
N GLU A 90 5.33 -10.25 11.30
CA GLU A 90 4.70 -9.89 12.57
C GLU A 90 3.39 -10.66 12.77
N ARG A 91 3.05 -10.94 14.02
CA ARG A 91 1.76 -11.53 14.36
C ARG A 91 0.68 -10.46 14.33
N LEU A 92 -0.42 -10.73 13.61
CA LEU A 92 -1.62 -9.91 13.63
C LEU A 92 -2.84 -10.80 13.35
N ASP A 93 -3.77 -10.86 14.28
CA ASP A 93 -5.13 -11.32 14.06
C ASP A 93 -6.04 -10.11 13.89
N VAL A 94 -6.61 -9.95 12.70
CA VAL A 94 -7.44 -8.78 12.36
C VAL A 94 -8.80 -8.77 13.06
N MET A 95 -9.20 -9.90 13.65
CA MET A 95 -10.44 -10.01 14.46
C MET A 95 -10.19 -9.77 15.94
N ASP A 96 -8.95 -9.68 16.38
CA ASP A 96 -8.55 -9.51 17.78
C ASP A 96 -8.00 -8.09 18.00
N HIS A 97 -8.81 -7.22 18.59
CA HIS A 97 -8.44 -5.84 18.87
C HIS A 97 -7.18 -5.75 19.75
N ALA A 98 -7.02 -6.64 20.73
CA ALA A 98 -5.81 -6.67 21.55
C ALA A 98 -4.55 -7.01 20.73
N SER A 99 -4.67 -7.91 19.74
CA SER A 99 -3.59 -8.20 18.80
C SER A 99 -3.24 -6.97 17.94
N ILE A 100 -4.24 -6.22 17.50
CA ILE A 100 -4.04 -4.99 16.71
C ILE A 100 -3.32 -3.92 17.55
N ASP A 101 -3.83 -3.64 18.75
CA ASP A 101 -3.28 -2.63 19.66
C ASP A 101 -1.85 -3.00 20.10
N ALA A 102 -1.58 -4.28 20.36
CA ALA A 102 -0.25 -4.76 20.69
C ALA A 102 0.77 -4.54 19.56
N LEU A 103 0.38 -4.79 18.31
CA LEU A 103 1.25 -4.56 17.16
C LEU A 103 1.48 -3.06 16.94
N ALA A 104 0.46 -2.22 17.05
CA ALA A 104 0.60 -0.78 16.95
C ALA A 104 1.55 -0.23 18.02
N ALA A 105 1.40 -0.69 19.28
CA ALA A 105 2.29 -0.32 20.38
C ALA A 105 3.74 -0.79 20.13
N LYS A 106 3.95 -2.01 19.64
CA LYS A 106 5.27 -2.56 19.27
C LYS A 106 5.97 -1.71 18.21
N LEU A 107 5.20 -1.15 17.28
CA LEU A 107 5.68 -0.35 16.16
C LEU A 107 5.72 1.14 16.48
N LYS A 108 5.47 1.56 17.71
CA LYS A 108 5.46 2.98 18.10
C LYS A 108 6.70 3.72 17.58
N GLY A 109 6.47 4.86 16.91
CA GLY A 109 7.53 5.67 16.32
C GLY A 109 8.05 5.18 14.96
N THR A 110 7.50 4.08 14.42
CA THR A 110 7.83 3.61 13.07
C THR A 110 6.87 4.28 12.06
N PRO A 111 7.32 5.15 11.15
CA PRO A 111 6.48 5.69 10.08
C PRO A 111 6.07 4.55 9.12
N ILE A 112 4.81 4.55 8.70
CA ILE A 112 4.26 3.58 7.74
C ILE A 112 3.74 4.37 6.53
N ASP A 113 4.44 4.30 5.42
CA ASP A 113 4.11 5.03 4.20
C ASP A 113 2.84 4.52 3.55
N ILE A 114 2.66 3.19 3.57
CA ILE A 114 1.48 2.54 2.99
C ILE A 114 0.99 1.46 3.95
N LEU A 115 -0.22 1.62 4.47
CA LEU A 115 -0.95 0.59 5.19
C LEU A 115 -1.89 -0.12 4.20
N ILE A 116 -1.70 -1.42 3.96
CA ILE A 116 -2.53 -2.23 3.08
C ILE A 116 -3.39 -3.18 3.91
N ASN A 117 -4.67 -2.87 4.04
CA ASN A 117 -5.69 -3.74 4.60
C ASN A 117 -6.11 -4.77 3.53
N ASN A 118 -5.38 -5.89 3.48
CA ASN A 118 -5.60 -6.97 2.51
C ASN A 118 -6.30 -8.18 3.10
N ALA A 119 -6.18 -8.44 4.40
CA ALA A 119 -6.82 -9.59 5.04
C ALA A 119 -8.34 -9.62 4.75
N GLY A 120 -8.86 -10.78 4.37
CA GLY A 120 -10.27 -10.95 4.07
C GLY A 120 -10.66 -12.40 3.83
N ILE A 121 -11.95 -12.71 4.05
CA ILE A 121 -12.54 -14.03 3.83
C ILE A 121 -13.83 -13.94 3.02
N GLY A 122 -14.16 -15.01 2.30
CA GLY A 122 -15.37 -15.09 1.46
C GLY A 122 -16.59 -15.68 2.17
N GLY A 123 -16.40 -16.35 3.30
CA GLY A 123 -17.47 -17.02 4.03
C GLY A 123 -17.99 -18.32 3.38
N GLY A 124 -17.36 -18.79 2.27
CA GLY A 124 -17.76 -19.98 1.53
C GLY A 124 -19.06 -19.80 0.74
N GLY A 125 -19.05 -20.07 -0.56
CA GLY A 125 -20.22 -19.91 -1.43
C GLY A 125 -21.41 -20.77 -1.01
N ALA A 126 -21.16 -22.00 -0.57
CA ALA A 126 -22.19 -22.93 -0.10
C ALA A 126 -22.96 -22.42 1.12
N ASN A 127 -22.34 -21.60 1.98
CA ASN A 127 -22.99 -20.99 3.16
C ASN A 127 -23.93 -19.83 2.79
N GLN A 128 -23.96 -19.38 1.56
CA GLN A 128 -24.63 -18.14 1.13
C GLN A 128 -25.67 -18.41 0.01
N VAL A 129 -26.22 -19.61 -0.05
CA VAL A 129 -27.29 -19.98 -0.98
C VAL A 129 -28.63 -19.57 -0.39
N PHE A 130 -29.42 -18.73 -1.12
CA PHE A 130 -30.73 -18.29 -0.65
C PHE A 130 -31.66 -19.49 -0.37
N GLY A 131 -32.35 -19.48 0.77
CA GLY A 131 -33.14 -20.59 1.28
C GLY A 131 -32.34 -21.61 2.12
N LYS A 132 -30.99 -21.54 2.12
CA LYS A 132 -30.08 -22.40 2.91
C LYS A 132 -28.92 -21.60 3.51
N ILE A 133 -29.14 -20.34 3.81
CA ILE A 133 -28.10 -19.43 4.31
C ILE A 133 -27.65 -19.87 5.72
N ASN A 134 -26.35 -20.04 5.91
CA ASN A 134 -25.75 -20.31 7.22
C ASN A 134 -25.31 -19.00 7.87
N PHE A 135 -26.17 -18.40 8.69
CA PHE A 135 -25.90 -17.14 9.36
C PHE A 135 -24.76 -17.21 10.38
N ALA A 136 -24.34 -18.40 10.83
CA ALA A 136 -23.23 -18.54 11.78
C ALA A 136 -21.89 -18.01 11.26
N VAL A 137 -21.70 -17.91 9.93
CA VAL A 137 -20.47 -17.35 9.31
C VAL A 137 -20.56 -15.86 9.03
N PHE A 138 -21.72 -15.22 9.22
CA PHE A 138 -21.93 -13.81 8.88
C PHE A 138 -21.04 -12.89 9.72
N ASP A 139 -21.02 -13.11 11.04
CA ASP A 139 -20.25 -12.28 11.98
C ASP A 139 -18.74 -12.36 11.70
N GLU A 140 -18.23 -13.56 11.40
CA GLU A 140 -16.82 -13.74 11.07
C GLU A 140 -16.43 -12.96 9.80
N VAL A 141 -17.28 -13.00 8.76
CA VAL A 141 -17.07 -12.26 7.52
C VAL A 141 -17.07 -10.75 7.77
N MET A 142 -18.02 -10.24 8.56
CA MET A 142 -18.11 -8.82 8.87
C MET A 142 -16.95 -8.36 9.75
N LYS A 143 -16.58 -9.10 10.78
CA LYS A 143 -15.41 -8.79 11.63
C LYS A 143 -14.13 -8.75 10.84
N THR A 144 -13.88 -9.77 10.01
CA THR A 144 -12.64 -9.85 9.23
C THR A 144 -12.57 -8.76 8.16
N ASN A 145 -13.65 -8.55 7.40
CA ASN A 145 -13.61 -7.74 6.18
C ASN A 145 -13.92 -6.25 6.43
N VAL A 146 -14.54 -5.89 7.56
CA VAL A 146 -15.01 -4.52 7.83
C VAL A 146 -14.45 -3.99 9.13
N GLU A 147 -14.75 -4.63 10.26
CA GLU A 147 -14.35 -4.17 11.59
C GLU A 147 -12.82 -4.17 11.73
N GLY A 148 -12.14 -5.26 11.33
CA GLY A 148 -10.69 -5.38 11.38
C GLY A 148 -9.96 -4.28 10.62
N PRO A 149 -10.24 -4.06 9.32
CA PRO A 149 -9.63 -2.97 8.55
C PRO A 149 -9.86 -1.58 9.15
N LEU A 150 -11.07 -1.32 9.70
CA LEU A 150 -11.36 -0.05 10.37
C LEU A 150 -10.53 0.11 11.65
N LYS A 151 -10.53 -0.91 12.53
CA LYS A 151 -9.75 -0.90 13.78
C LYS A 151 -8.25 -0.78 13.52
N ILE A 152 -7.72 -1.48 12.52
CA ILE A 152 -6.31 -1.37 12.11
C ILE A 152 -6.01 0.05 11.63
N SER A 153 -6.87 0.63 10.79
CA SER A 153 -6.68 1.99 10.31
C SER A 153 -6.66 3.01 11.43
N GLU A 154 -7.53 2.85 12.45
CA GLU A 154 -7.56 3.67 13.65
C GLU A 154 -6.26 3.52 14.46
N ALA A 155 -5.84 2.29 14.76
CA ALA A 155 -4.66 2.00 15.56
C ALA A 155 -3.35 2.49 14.91
N PHE A 156 -3.28 2.52 13.58
CA PHE A 156 -2.09 2.90 12.82
C PHE A 156 -2.14 4.31 12.22
N VAL A 157 -3.19 5.09 12.49
CA VAL A 157 -3.38 6.42 11.88
C VAL A 157 -2.19 7.36 12.14
N ASP A 158 -1.62 7.36 13.33
CA ASP A 158 -0.49 8.22 13.68
C ASP A 158 0.83 7.75 13.05
N HIS A 159 1.01 6.42 12.87
CA HIS A 159 2.14 5.85 12.12
C HIS A 159 2.11 6.30 10.66
N VAL A 160 0.90 6.30 10.05
CA VAL A 160 0.72 6.75 8.67
C VAL A 160 0.85 8.26 8.56
N ALA A 161 0.30 9.03 9.50
CA ALA A 161 0.42 10.50 9.52
C ALA A 161 1.88 10.96 9.63
N ALA A 162 2.74 10.20 10.33
CA ALA A 162 4.16 10.50 10.50
C ALA A 162 5.04 10.17 9.29
N SER A 163 4.50 9.50 8.27
CA SER A 163 5.25 9.06 7.09
C SER A 163 5.25 10.09 5.95
N ALA A 164 6.00 9.80 4.88
CA ALA A 164 6.05 10.67 3.70
C ALA A 164 4.86 10.47 2.75
N GLN A 165 4.45 9.22 2.47
CA GLN A 165 3.41 8.92 1.47
C GLN A 165 1.99 8.99 2.03
N LYS A 166 1.81 8.69 3.32
CA LYS A 166 0.54 8.83 4.06
C LYS A 166 -0.64 8.13 3.40
N LYS A 167 -0.51 6.83 3.09
CA LYS A 167 -1.54 6.06 2.38
C LYS A 167 -2.15 4.96 3.26
N ILE A 168 -3.48 4.88 3.29
CA ILE A 168 -4.25 3.74 3.83
C ILE A 168 -5.06 3.15 2.68
N MET A 169 -4.78 1.90 2.33
CA MET A 169 -5.38 1.23 1.18
C MET A 169 -6.17 0.00 1.62
N MET A 170 -7.38 -0.12 1.09
CA MET A 170 -8.26 -1.27 1.31
C MET A 170 -8.26 -2.16 0.07
N VAL A 171 -7.98 -3.44 0.24
CA VAL A 171 -8.22 -4.42 -0.82
C VAL A 171 -9.69 -4.81 -0.78
N SER A 172 -10.47 -4.16 -1.64
CA SER A 172 -11.90 -4.41 -1.79
C SER A 172 -12.16 -5.41 -2.94
N SER A 173 -13.34 -5.38 -3.51
CA SER A 173 -13.77 -6.24 -4.62
C SER A 173 -14.88 -5.54 -5.38
N SER A 174 -14.93 -5.68 -6.71
CA SER A 174 -16.09 -5.30 -7.54
C SER A 174 -17.38 -5.98 -7.10
N GLN A 175 -17.28 -7.09 -6.36
CA GLN A 175 -18.45 -7.71 -5.72
C GLN A 175 -19.07 -6.82 -4.61
N GLY A 176 -18.36 -5.80 -4.12
CA GLY A 176 -18.90 -4.77 -3.22
C GLY A 176 -19.66 -3.63 -3.94
N SER A 177 -19.71 -3.64 -5.27
CA SER A 177 -20.49 -2.70 -6.05
C SER A 177 -21.95 -3.16 -6.15
N ILE A 178 -22.88 -2.35 -5.65
CA ILE A 178 -24.34 -2.62 -5.75
C ILE A 178 -24.77 -2.56 -7.20
N ALA A 179 -24.26 -1.59 -7.96
CA ALA A 179 -24.55 -1.43 -9.39
C ALA A 179 -24.10 -2.62 -10.25
N SER A 180 -23.11 -3.40 -9.78
CA SER A 180 -22.55 -4.55 -10.50
C SER A 180 -23.23 -5.88 -10.20
N VAL A 181 -24.24 -5.92 -9.33
CA VAL A 181 -24.97 -7.17 -8.99
C VAL A 181 -25.77 -7.64 -10.20
N ARG A 182 -25.47 -8.86 -10.68
CA ARG A 182 -26.15 -9.50 -11.85
C ARG A 182 -26.86 -10.81 -11.49
N SER A 183 -26.51 -11.42 -10.37
CA SER A 183 -27.08 -12.70 -9.92
C SER A 183 -27.08 -12.79 -8.39
N PRO A 184 -28.03 -13.53 -7.78
CA PRO A 184 -28.08 -13.70 -6.33
C PRO A 184 -27.00 -14.68 -5.88
N SER A 185 -25.96 -14.18 -5.20
CA SER A 185 -24.89 -15.01 -4.64
C SER A 185 -24.06 -14.23 -3.62
N LEU A 186 -23.26 -14.93 -2.82
CA LEU A 186 -22.25 -14.35 -1.96
C LEU A 186 -22.76 -13.20 -1.06
N TYR A 187 -23.93 -13.37 -0.48
CA TYR A 187 -24.64 -12.33 0.30
C TYR A 187 -23.74 -11.68 1.36
N PHE A 188 -23.04 -12.48 2.16
CA PHE A 188 -22.18 -11.98 3.24
C PHE A 188 -20.94 -11.29 2.69
N TYR A 189 -20.29 -11.90 1.70
CA TYR A 189 -19.10 -11.33 1.09
C TYR A 189 -19.40 -9.99 0.40
N ARG A 190 -20.45 -9.94 -0.42
CA ARG A 190 -20.86 -8.72 -1.10
C ARG A 190 -21.25 -7.63 -0.11
N ALA A 191 -22.07 -7.95 0.90
CA ALA A 191 -22.45 -7.02 1.94
C ALA A 191 -21.22 -6.49 2.68
N SER A 192 -20.27 -7.35 3.04
CA SER A 192 -19.05 -6.93 3.73
C SER A 192 -18.16 -6.02 2.87
N LYS A 193 -18.05 -6.28 1.55
CA LYS A 193 -17.26 -5.42 0.67
C LYS A 193 -17.95 -4.07 0.39
N SER A 194 -19.28 -4.03 0.28
CA SER A 194 -20.04 -2.77 0.24
C SER A 194 -19.91 -1.99 1.55
N ALA A 195 -19.97 -2.67 2.71
CA ALA A 195 -19.75 -2.04 4.01
C ALA A 195 -18.31 -1.52 4.13
N LEU A 196 -17.29 -2.28 3.71
CA LEU A 196 -15.90 -1.81 3.66
C LEU A 196 -15.75 -0.55 2.80
N ASN A 197 -16.40 -0.51 1.64
CA ASN A 197 -16.38 0.67 0.76
C ASN A 197 -16.97 1.88 1.49
N MET A 198 -18.11 1.75 2.16
CA MET A 198 -18.75 2.82 2.94
C MET A 198 -17.84 3.30 4.07
N VAL A 199 -17.24 2.39 4.84
CA VAL A 199 -16.31 2.73 5.95
C VAL A 199 -15.10 3.47 5.39
N THR A 200 -14.58 3.04 4.24
CA THR A 200 -13.40 3.64 3.60
C THR A 200 -13.66 5.08 3.17
N VAL A 201 -14.83 5.36 2.56
CA VAL A 201 -15.23 6.72 2.18
C VAL A 201 -15.35 7.63 3.41
N ASN A 202 -15.91 7.12 4.52
CA ASN A 202 -15.99 7.87 5.78
C ASN A 202 -14.58 8.12 6.36
N LEU A 203 -13.73 7.10 6.39
CA LEU A 203 -12.35 7.21 6.88
C LEU A 203 -11.56 8.25 6.07
N ALA A 204 -11.70 8.26 4.73
CA ALA A 204 -11.04 9.24 3.87
C ALA A 204 -11.38 10.68 4.26
N LYS A 205 -12.62 10.94 4.65
CA LYS A 205 -13.07 12.27 5.14
C LYS A 205 -12.53 12.57 6.55
N ALA A 206 -12.55 11.57 7.44
CA ALA A 206 -12.13 11.73 8.83
C ALA A 206 -10.64 12.04 8.99
N VAL A 207 -9.78 11.52 8.09
CA VAL A 207 -8.32 11.71 8.17
C VAL A 207 -7.75 12.72 7.18
N LYS A 208 -8.60 13.43 6.44
CA LYS A 208 -8.21 14.39 5.41
C LYS A 208 -7.26 15.47 5.96
N ASP A 209 -7.58 16.01 7.12
CA ASP A 209 -6.80 17.09 7.75
C ASP A 209 -5.42 16.62 8.24
N LYS A 210 -5.21 15.30 8.39
CA LYS A 210 -3.90 14.70 8.64
C LYS A 210 -3.08 14.54 7.36
N GLY A 211 -3.63 14.86 6.19
CA GLY A 211 -3.01 14.66 4.88
C GLY A 211 -2.94 13.21 4.45
N ILE A 212 -3.77 12.32 5.02
CA ILE A 212 -3.76 10.90 4.73
C ILE A 212 -4.67 10.61 3.54
N ILE A 213 -4.13 9.91 2.55
CA ILE A 213 -4.83 9.43 1.36
C ILE A 213 -5.41 8.06 1.68
N VAL A 214 -6.71 7.88 1.51
CA VAL A 214 -7.38 6.60 1.74
C VAL A 214 -8.04 6.14 0.43
N GLY A 215 -7.80 4.89 0.02
CA GLY A 215 -8.34 4.40 -1.25
C GLY A 215 -8.71 2.93 -1.23
N MET A 216 -9.40 2.52 -2.28
CA MET A 216 -9.79 1.12 -2.49
C MET A 216 -9.25 0.63 -3.81
N VAL A 217 -8.69 -0.60 -3.79
CA VAL A 217 -8.25 -1.32 -4.98
C VAL A 217 -8.88 -2.71 -5.01
N ALA A 218 -9.25 -3.18 -6.20
CA ALA A 218 -9.78 -4.53 -6.40
C ALA A 218 -8.88 -5.33 -7.35
N PRO A 219 -8.58 -6.59 -7.02
CA PRO A 219 -7.73 -7.46 -7.85
C PRO A 219 -8.49 -8.07 -9.05
N GLY A 220 -9.83 -7.95 -9.09
CA GLY A 220 -10.65 -8.78 -9.97
C GLY A 220 -10.59 -10.27 -9.59
N ALA A 221 -11.08 -11.13 -10.46
CA ALA A 221 -11.03 -12.58 -10.28
C ALA A 221 -9.56 -13.06 -10.41
N THR A 222 -8.96 -13.50 -9.30
CA THR A 222 -7.53 -13.82 -9.19
C THR A 222 -7.33 -15.26 -8.72
N ASP A 223 -6.43 -16.00 -9.36
CA ASP A 223 -6.15 -17.42 -9.05
C ASP A 223 -5.45 -17.57 -7.70
N THR A 224 -6.24 -17.69 -6.67
CA THR A 224 -5.82 -17.90 -5.27
C THR A 224 -6.73 -18.95 -4.64
N ASP A 225 -6.36 -19.43 -3.45
CA ASP A 225 -7.22 -20.35 -2.68
C ASP A 225 -8.62 -19.75 -2.39
N PHE A 226 -8.70 -18.43 -2.34
CA PHE A 226 -9.98 -17.73 -2.19
C PHE A 226 -10.98 -18.04 -3.32
N MET A 227 -10.47 -18.28 -4.54
CA MET A 227 -11.28 -18.58 -5.73
C MET A 227 -11.35 -20.07 -6.08
N MET A 228 -10.92 -20.96 -5.16
CA MET A 228 -10.83 -22.41 -5.42
C MET A 228 -12.18 -23.01 -5.88
N GLU A 229 -13.30 -22.57 -5.29
CA GLU A 229 -14.64 -23.07 -5.62
C GLU A 229 -15.08 -22.78 -7.08
N VAL A 230 -14.49 -21.76 -7.71
CA VAL A 230 -14.82 -21.34 -9.08
C VAL A 230 -13.67 -21.55 -10.08
N ARG A 231 -12.55 -22.12 -9.60
CA ARG A 231 -11.41 -22.43 -10.47
C ARG A 231 -11.85 -23.37 -11.61
N GLY A 232 -11.47 -23.02 -12.84
CA GLY A 232 -11.89 -23.73 -14.05
C GLY A 232 -13.31 -23.41 -14.56
N ARG A 233 -14.10 -22.61 -13.83
CA ARG A 233 -15.43 -22.16 -14.26
C ARG A 233 -15.43 -20.73 -14.83
N ILE A 234 -14.49 -19.92 -14.41
CA ILE A 234 -14.29 -18.55 -14.89
C ILE A 234 -12.81 -18.29 -15.15
N PRO A 235 -12.47 -17.35 -16.04
CA PRO A 235 -11.08 -16.91 -16.21
C PRO A 235 -10.56 -16.27 -14.92
N LEU A 236 -9.37 -16.70 -14.48
CA LEU A 236 -8.68 -16.15 -13.32
C LEU A 236 -7.36 -15.51 -13.76
N GLY A 237 -7.09 -14.30 -13.27
CA GLY A 237 -5.82 -13.62 -13.51
C GLY A 237 -4.73 -14.13 -12.57
N LYS A 238 -3.47 -13.97 -12.97
CA LYS A 238 -2.33 -14.36 -12.12
C LYS A 238 -2.20 -13.42 -10.93
N PRO A 239 -1.97 -13.93 -9.72
CA PRO A 239 -1.78 -13.08 -8.52
C PRO A 239 -0.71 -12.01 -8.71
N SER A 240 0.42 -12.35 -9.35
CA SER A 240 1.51 -11.41 -9.59
C SER A 240 1.11 -10.22 -10.48
N GLU A 241 0.37 -10.47 -11.56
CA GLU A 241 -0.10 -9.43 -12.49
C GLU A 241 -1.14 -8.52 -11.83
N ARG A 242 -2.11 -9.13 -11.12
CA ARG A 242 -3.16 -8.40 -10.42
C ARG A 242 -2.60 -7.52 -9.31
N THR A 243 -1.64 -8.05 -8.56
CA THR A 243 -0.98 -7.29 -7.50
C THR A 243 -0.12 -6.16 -8.07
N ALA A 244 0.61 -6.39 -9.17
CA ALA A 244 1.35 -5.33 -9.85
C ALA A 244 0.42 -4.18 -10.31
N GLY A 245 -0.73 -4.51 -10.88
CA GLY A 245 -1.74 -3.53 -11.25
C GLY A 245 -2.28 -2.75 -10.05
N MET A 246 -2.62 -3.44 -8.95
CA MET A 246 -3.05 -2.76 -7.72
C MET A 246 -1.97 -1.84 -7.16
N ILE A 247 -0.71 -2.25 -7.17
CA ILE A 247 0.42 -1.41 -6.74
C ILE A 247 0.51 -0.15 -7.61
N ALA A 248 0.36 -0.28 -8.92
CA ALA A 248 0.34 0.88 -9.82
C ALA A 248 -0.81 1.85 -9.48
N GLN A 249 -2.00 1.33 -9.14
CA GLN A 249 -3.10 2.18 -8.68
C GLN A 249 -2.78 2.83 -7.32
N ILE A 250 -2.22 2.09 -6.35
CA ILE A 250 -1.81 2.63 -5.05
C ILE A 250 -0.79 3.76 -5.22
N ASP A 251 0.18 3.60 -6.11
CA ASP A 251 1.16 4.65 -6.42
C ASP A 251 0.48 5.89 -7.00
N ALA A 252 -0.52 5.71 -7.87
CA ALA A 252 -1.27 6.78 -8.55
C ALA A 252 -2.33 7.48 -7.68
N PHE A 253 -2.59 6.99 -6.45
CA PHE A 253 -3.51 7.67 -5.54
C PHE A 253 -2.96 9.00 -5.06
N THR A 254 -3.77 10.05 -5.20
CA THR A 254 -3.54 11.40 -4.71
C THR A 254 -4.64 11.79 -3.73
N MET A 255 -4.51 12.94 -3.07
CA MET A 255 -5.57 13.45 -2.19
C MET A 255 -6.90 13.68 -2.93
N GLU A 256 -6.87 14.05 -4.21
CA GLU A 256 -8.06 14.23 -5.05
C GLU A 256 -8.80 12.91 -5.30
N LYS A 257 -8.05 11.80 -5.34
CA LYS A 257 -8.59 10.45 -5.51
C LYS A 257 -8.95 9.78 -4.18
N SER A 258 -8.72 10.45 -3.05
CA SER A 258 -9.03 9.90 -1.73
C SER A 258 -10.52 9.57 -1.61
N GLY A 259 -10.85 8.38 -1.14
CA GLY A 259 -12.20 7.84 -1.08
C GLY A 259 -12.68 7.14 -2.35
N GLN A 260 -11.88 7.10 -3.43
CA GLN A 260 -12.29 6.45 -4.68
C GLN A 260 -11.92 4.96 -4.72
N PHE A 261 -12.53 4.24 -5.66
CA PHE A 261 -12.40 2.80 -5.82
C PHE A 261 -12.02 2.44 -7.26
N PHE A 262 -10.89 1.72 -7.43
CA PHE A 262 -10.39 1.30 -8.73
C PHE A 262 -10.12 -0.20 -8.79
N GLU A 263 -10.36 -0.80 -9.96
CA GLU A 263 -9.83 -2.11 -10.32
C GLU A 263 -8.31 -2.04 -10.52
N TRP A 264 -7.65 -3.18 -10.47
CA TRP A 264 -6.21 -3.35 -10.73
C TRP A 264 -5.75 -2.73 -12.05
N ASN A 265 -6.62 -2.67 -13.07
CA ASN A 265 -6.34 -2.12 -14.40
C ASN A 265 -6.60 -0.60 -14.52
N GLY A 266 -7.03 0.05 -13.43
CA GLY A 266 -7.31 1.48 -13.37
C GLY A 266 -8.75 1.87 -13.72
N GLU A 267 -9.63 0.92 -14.02
CA GLU A 267 -11.06 1.21 -14.19
C GLU A 267 -11.70 1.59 -12.86
N GLN A 268 -12.45 2.67 -12.85
CA GLN A 268 -13.20 3.08 -11.67
C GLN A 268 -14.40 2.16 -11.46
N VAL A 269 -14.54 1.64 -10.23
CA VAL A 269 -15.65 0.75 -9.87
C VAL A 269 -16.83 1.61 -9.42
N PRO A 270 -18.04 1.42 -10.00
CA PRO A 270 -19.23 2.11 -9.51
C PRO A 270 -19.67 1.55 -8.15
N TRP A 271 -20.45 2.35 -7.41
CA TRP A 271 -21.00 1.94 -6.09
C TRP A 271 -22.10 0.89 -6.16
#